data_9a54b6ae00f633566ce0ef62b6991142
#
_entry.id   9a54b6ae00f633566ce0ef62b6991142
#
_cell.length_a   1.000
_cell.length_b   1.000
_cell.length_c   1.000
_cell.angle_alpha   90.00
_cell.angle_beta   90.00
_cell.angle_gamma   90.00
#
_symmetry.space_group_name_H-M   'P 1'
#
loop_
_entity.id
_entity.type
_entity.pdbx_description
1 polymer ?
#
loop_
_entity_poly.entity_id
_entity_poly.type
_entity_poly.pdbx_seq_one_letter_code
_entity_poly.pdbx_strand_id
1 'polypeptide(L)'
;MLDIPTYTPENWFWIVGQDESRFWSSAAGAYVGVAPEGAGVTSIASEDELSDVLAACGLPGPIVRIPGKVSPAQAEIALFNFDNGALLANVNAAIEAFPYEPVRIWWRKATFISRGHPYLQALAMELSLTDDQVDGLFAAAAKL
;
A
#
# COMPACT_ATOMS: atom_id res chain seq x y z
N MET A 1 -38.06 1.12 -12.05
CA MET A 1 -36.85 1.81 -11.63
C MET A 1 -35.90 0.80 -10.99
N LEU A 2 -34.75 0.70 -11.54
CA LEU A 2 -33.71 -0.11 -10.94
C LEU A 2 -33.28 0.55 -9.63
N ASP A 3 -33.65 -0.10 -8.53
CA ASP A 3 -33.03 0.18 -7.26
C ASP A 3 -31.57 -0.26 -7.38
N ILE A 4 -30.74 0.63 -7.85
CA ILE A 4 -29.33 0.47 -7.71
C ILE A 4 -29.05 0.70 -6.24
N PRO A 5 -28.67 -0.33 -5.48
CA PRO A 5 -28.27 -0.09 -4.11
C PRO A 5 -27.15 0.94 -4.17
N THR A 6 -27.42 2.10 -3.60
CA THR A 6 -26.38 3.08 -3.39
C THR A 6 -25.42 2.40 -2.44
N TYR A 7 -24.32 1.88 -2.98
CA TYR A 7 -23.20 1.48 -2.17
C TYR A 7 -22.78 2.72 -1.40
N THR A 8 -23.17 2.80 -0.16
CA THR A 8 -22.43 3.57 0.82
C THR A 8 -21.41 2.58 1.39
N PRO A 9 -20.21 2.53 0.81
CA PRO A 9 -19.21 1.54 1.18
C PRO A 9 -18.85 1.63 2.66
N GLU A 10 -19.12 2.75 3.28
CA GLU A 10 -18.90 3.03 4.70
C GLU A 10 -19.65 2.11 5.64
N ASN A 11 -20.78 1.55 5.19
CA ASN A 11 -21.64 0.72 6.03
C ASN A 11 -21.79 -0.71 5.53
N TRP A 12 -20.93 -1.13 4.63
CA TRP A 12 -21.05 -2.43 4.00
C TRP A 12 -20.24 -3.51 4.72
N PHE A 13 -20.81 -4.72 4.79
CA PHE A 13 -20.16 -5.91 5.35
C PHE A 13 -20.10 -6.99 4.28
N TRP A 14 -18.95 -7.65 4.17
CA TRP A 14 -18.65 -8.58 3.08
C TRP A 14 -18.36 -9.98 3.64
N ILE A 15 -19.07 -10.97 3.09
CA ILE A 15 -18.73 -12.37 3.32
C ILE A 15 -17.76 -12.80 2.22
N VAL A 16 -16.54 -13.12 2.61
CA VAL A 16 -15.45 -13.43 1.68
C VAL A 16 -15.26 -14.94 1.62
N GLY A 17 -15.30 -15.52 0.40
CA GLY A 17 -15.06 -16.94 0.20
C GLY A 17 -16.02 -17.85 0.92
N GLN A 18 -17.28 -17.42 1.11
CA GLN A 18 -18.34 -18.17 1.81
C GLN A 18 -18.07 -18.40 3.32
N ASP A 19 -17.13 -17.67 3.89
CA ASP A 19 -16.84 -17.75 5.33
C ASP A 19 -17.77 -16.82 6.12
N GLU A 20 -18.84 -17.38 6.65
CA GLU A 20 -19.83 -16.65 7.43
C GLU A 20 -19.41 -16.42 8.90
N SER A 21 -18.23 -16.89 9.29
CA SER A 21 -17.74 -16.70 10.66
C SER A 21 -17.17 -15.31 10.91
N ARG A 22 -16.91 -14.56 9.84
CA ARG A 22 -16.38 -13.19 9.91
C ARG A 22 -16.85 -12.36 8.73
N PHE A 23 -16.81 -11.05 8.89
CA PHE A 23 -17.22 -10.10 7.86
C PHE A 23 -16.14 -9.04 7.69
N TRP A 24 -15.85 -8.68 6.46
CA TRP A 24 -15.01 -7.50 6.22
C TRP A 24 -15.88 -6.26 6.36
N SER A 25 -15.54 -5.39 7.32
CA SER A 25 -16.23 -4.11 7.51
C SER A 25 -15.55 -3.02 6.71
N SER A 26 -16.25 -2.45 5.74
CA SER A 26 -15.71 -1.33 4.96
C SER A 26 -15.47 -0.09 5.83
N ALA A 27 -16.30 0.12 6.84
CA ALA A 27 -16.13 1.23 7.78
C ALA A 27 -14.91 1.05 8.69
N ALA A 28 -14.68 -0.17 9.18
CA ALA A 28 -13.57 -0.45 10.08
C ALA A 28 -12.25 -0.70 9.34
N GLY A 29 -12.32 -1.08 8.05
CA GLY A 29 -11.14 -1.51 7.29
C GLY A 29 -10.50 -2.78 7.87
N ALA A 30 -11.30 -3.68 8.43
CA ALA A 30 -10.86 -4.90 9.09
C ALA A 30 -11.98 -5.93 9.17
N TYR A 31 -11.62 -7.18 9.46
CA TYR A 31 -12.59 -8.21 9.75
C TYR A 31 -13.22 -8.01 11.12
N VAL A 32 -14.54 -8.23 11.19
CA VAL A 32 -15.33 -8.20 12.42
C VAL A 32 -16.11 -9.51 12.58
N GLY A 33 -16.43 -9.86 13.81
CA GLY A 33 -17.13 -11.13 14.11
C GLY A 33 -18.62 -11.09 13.88
N VAL A 34 -19.23 -9.91 13.83
CA VAL A 34 -20.69 -9.73 13.75
C VAL A 34 -21.02 -8.54 12.89
N ALA A 35 -21.97 -8.69 11.96
CA ALA A 35 -22.56 -7.56 11.24
C ALA A 35 -23.74 -7.04 12.04
N PRO A 36 -23.88 -5.71 12.23
CA PRO A 36 -25.04 -5.14 12.90
C PRO A 36 -26.34 -5.46 12.16
N GLU A 37 -27.43 -5.59 12.92
CA GLU A 37 -28.75 -5.77 12.33
C GLU A 37 -29.09 -4.56 11.45
N GLY A 38 -29.60 -4.83 10.24
CA GLY A 38 -29.93 -3.79 9.26
C GLY A 38 -28.75 -3.33 8.41
N ALA A 39 -27.54 -3.84 8.67
CA ALA A 39 -26.38 -3.52 7.84
C ALA A 39 -26.47 -4.20 6.47
N GLY A 40 -25.90 -3.57 5.45
CA GLY A 40 -25.78 -4.18 4.14
C GLY A 40 -24.74 -5.31 4.18
N VAL A 41 -25.14 -6.52 3.83
CA VAL A 41 -24.23 -7.68 3.76
C VAL A 41 -24.29 -8.26 2.35
N THR A 42 -23.15 -8.50 1.76
CA THR A 42 -23.04 -9.16 0.46
C THR A 42 -21.89 -10.14 0.45
N SER A 43 -21.94 -11.09 -0.46
CA SER A 43 -20.90 -12.10 -0.62
C SER A 43 -20.00 -11.76 -1.78
N ILE A 44 -18.72 -12.08 -1.64
CA ILE A 44 -17.73 -11.94 -2.69
C ILE A 44 -16.86 -13.20 -2.70
N ALA A 45 -16.34 -13.56 -3.89
CA ALA A 45 -15.70 -14.85 -4.07
C ALA A 45 -14.33 -14.94 -3.38
N SER A 46 -13.57 -13.85 -3.32
CA SER A 46 -12.21 -13.86 -2.79
C SER A 46 -11.82 -12.50 -2.22
N GLU A 47 -10.75 -12.49 -1.44
CA GLU A 47 -10.14 -11.26 -0.94
C GLU A 47 -9.57 -10.40 -2.07
N ASP A 48 -9.09 -11.00 -3.15
CA ASP A 48 -8.61 -10.29 -4.34
C ASP A 48 -9.72 -9.46 -4.99
N GLU A 49 -10.89 -10.09 -5.21
CA GLU A 49 -12.04 -9.38 -5.78
C GLU A 49 -12.52 -8.26 -4.87
N LEU A 50 -12.58 -8.52 -3.57
CA LEU A 50 -12.99 -7.51 -2.60
C LEU A 50 -12.04 -6.33 -2.60
N SER A 51 -10.75 -6.57 -2.62
CA SER A 51 -9.74 -5.52 -2.66
C SER A 51 -9.86 -4.66 -3.92
N ASP A 52 -10.18 -5.27 -5.07
CA ASP A 52 -10.43 -4.55 -6.32
C ASP A 52 -11.67 -3.65 -6.22
N VAL A 53 -12.77 -4.18 -5.70
CA VAL A 53 -14.02 -3.43 -5.53
C VAL A 53 -13.82 -2.25 -4.59
N LEU A 54 -13.18 -2.47 -3.46
CA LEU A 54 -12.93 -1.41 -2.48
C LEU A 54 -11.94 -0.38 -2.98
N ALA A 55 -10.92 -0.78 -3.72
CA ALA A 55 -9.98 0.15 -4.34
C ALA A 55 -10.66 1.10 -5.33
N ALA A 56 -11.63 0.60 -6.10
CA ALA A 56 -12.43 1.43 -7.00
C ALA A 56 -13.26 2.46 -6.25
N CYS A 57 -13.56 2.22 -4.98
CA CYS A 57 -14.29 3.14 -4.09
C CYS A 57 -13.36 4.00 -3.22
N GLY A 58 -12.05 3.86 -3.36
CA GLY A 58 -11.07 4.57 -2.53
C GLY A 58 -10.94 4.03 -1.10
N LEU A 59 -11.32 2.78 -0.86
CA LEU A 59 -11.32 2.16 0.47
C LEU A 59 -10.26 1.07 0.58
N PRO A 60 -9.72 0.83 1.79
CA PRO A 60 -8.80 -0.27 2.02
C PRO A 60 -9.51 -1.62 1.95
N GLY A 61 -8.88 -2.60 1.31
CA GLY A 61 -9.32 -3.98 1.26
C GLY A 61 -8.45 -4.91 2.10
N PRO A 62 -8.80 -6.21 2.20
CA PRO A 62 -8.03 -7.18 2.98
C PRO A 62 -6.63 -7.46 2.40
N ILE A 63 -6.42 -7.22 1.12
CA ILE A 63 -5.11 -7.37 0.50
C ILE A 63 -4.49 -5.99 0.30
N VAL A 64 -3.34 -5.80 0.92
CA VAL A 64 -2.53 -4.60 0.70
C VAL A 64 -1.68 -4.85 -0.55
N ARG A 65 -1.98 -4.13 -1.63
CA ARG A 65 -1.20 -4.22 -2.86
C ARG A 65 -0.07 -3.22 -2.83
N ILE A 66 1.14 -3.74 -2.96
CA ILE A 66 2.34 -2.92 -3.02
C ILE A 66 2.58 -2.60 -4.50
N PRO A 67 2.71 -1.32 -4.88
CA PRO A 67 3.02 -0.99 -6.26
C PRO A 67 4.42 -1.52 -6.62
N GLY A 68 4.55 -2.01 -7.85
CA GLY A 68 5.83 -2.52 -8.35
C GLY A 68 6.84 -1.42 -8.63
N LYS A 69 6.37 -0.19 -8.82
CA LYS A 69 7.23 0.97 -9.10
C LYS A 69 6.54 2.28 -8.69
N VAL A 70 7.35 3.28 -8.37
CA VAL A 70 6.90 4.65 -8.09
C VAL A 70 7.84 5.63 -8.79
N SER A 71 7.43 6.88 -8.94
CA SER A 71 8.31 7.92 -9.46
C SER A 71 9.36 8.32 -8.42
N PRO A 72 10.50 8.88 -8.83
CA PRO A 72 11.48 9.42 -7.88
C PRO A 72 10.88 10.49 -6.96
N ALA A 73 10.03 11.36 -7.47
CA ALA A 73 9.37 12.38 -6.67
C ALA A 73 8.48 11.74 -5.60
N GLN A 74 7.67 10.75 -5.96
CA GLN A 74 6.84 10.01 -5.00
C GLN A 74 7.70 9.32 -3.94
N ALA A 75 8.80 8.69 -4.34
CA ALA A 75 9.71 8.02 -3.43
C ALA A 75 10.33 9.00 -2.42
N GLU A 76 10.83 10.13 -2.89
CA GLU A 76 11.46 11.12 -2.02
C GLU A 76 10.48 11.78 -1.06
N ILE A 77 9.26 12.08 -1.52
CA ILE A 77 8.22 12.65 -0.66
C ILE A 77 7.79 11.63 0.41
N ALA A 78 7.63 10.37 0.05
CA ALA A 78 7.30 9.32 1.01
C ALA A 78 8.39 9.16 2.08
N LEU A 79 9.65 9.20 1.67
CA LEU A 79 10.79 9.17 2.60
C LEU A 79 10.80 10.39 3.53
N PHE A 80 10.48 11.56 3.00
CA PHE A 80 10.37 12.77 3.82
C PHE A 80 9.23 12.67 4.83
N ASN A 81 8.06 12.21 4.41
CA ASN A 81 6.88 12.12 5.25
C ASN A 81 6.97 11.04 6.33
N PHE A 82 7.88 10.08 6.18
CA PHE A 82 8.04 8.97 7.12
C PHE A 82 8.40 9.46 8.54
N ASP A 83 9.32 10.40 8.62
CA ASP A 83 9.82 10.89 9.92
C ASP A 83 10.33 12.36 9.84
N ASN A 84 9.57 13.22 9.20
CA ASN A 84 9.89 14.66 9.06
C ASN A 84 11.24 14.93 8.37
N GLY A 85 11.61 14.09 7.42
CA GLY A 85 12.79 14.28 6.59
C GLY A 85 14.06 13.58 7.05
N ALA A 86 14.07 12.97 8.23
CA ALA A 86 15.27 12.27 8.74
C ALA A 86 15.61 11.05 7.88
N LEU A 87 14.62 10.25 7.47
CA LEU A 87 14.86 9.09 6.61
C LEU A 87 15.35 9.52 5.23
N LEU A 88 14.77 10.55 4.64
CA LEU A 88 15.25 11.09 3.35
C LEU A 88 16.71 11.55 3.45
N ALA A 89 17.06 12.26 4.51
CA ALA A 89 18.43 12.69 4.75
C ALA A 89 19.38 11.50 4.88
N ASN A 90 18.97 10.46 5.59
CA ASN A 90 19.76 9.23 5.73
C ASN A 90 19.93 8.50 4.40
N VAL A 91 18.89 8.43 3.58
CA VAL A 91 18.96 7.84 2.24
C VAL A 91 19.95 8.61 1.36
N ASN A 92 19.85 9.93 1.32
CA ASN A 92 20.75 10.76 0.54
C ASN A 92 22.21 10.63 1.01
N ALA A 93 22.44 10.59 2.30
CA ALA A 93 23.78 10.40 2.88
C ALA A 93 24.33 9.00 2.53
N ALA A 94 23.52 7.95 2.59
CA ALA A 94 23.92 6.59 2.24
C ALA A 94 24.28 6.50 0.75
N ILE A 95 23.53 7.15 -0.12
CA ILE A 95 23.79 7.18 -1.56
C ILE A 95 25.09 7.90 -1.86
N GLU A 96 25.32 9.06 -1.26
CA GLU A 96 26.57 9.81 -1.42
C GLU A 96 27.80 9.03 -0.95
N ALA A 97 27.64 8.24 0.12
CA ALA A 97 28.71 7.43 0.68
C ALA A 97 28.80 6.03 0.06
N PHE A 98 27.89 5.66 -0.83
CA PHE A 98 27.86 4.31 -1.40
C PHE A 98 29.10 4.07 -2.27
N PRO A 99 29.86 2.98 -2.04
CA PRO A 99 31.12 2.75 -2.73
C PRO A 99 30.97 2.40 -4.21
N TYR A 100 29.80 1.90 -4.61
CA TYR A 100 29.53 1.51 -5.98
C TYR A 100 28.82 2.64 -6.73
N GLU A 101 29.55 3.33 -7.57
CA GLU A 101 29.07 4.52 -8.28
C GLU A 101 27.79 4.31 -9.09
N PRO A 102 27.55 3.18 -9.77
CA PRO A 102 26.28 2.94 -10.47
C PRO A 102 25.03 3.12 -9.62
N VAL A 103 25.07 2.84 -8.31
CA VAL A 103 23.95 3.08 -7.39
C VAL A 103 23.62 4.57 -7.32
N ARG A 104 24.62 5.42 -7.21
CA ARG A 104 24.45 6.87 -7.18
C ARG A 104 23.89 7.40 -8.50
N ILE A 105 24.39 6.89 -9.63
CA ILE A 105 23.90 7.25 -10.95
C ILE A 105 22.45 6.84 -11.12
N TRP A 106 22.13 5.60 -10.74
CA TRP A 106 20.75 5.08 -10.79
C TRP A 106 19.80 5.98 -10.00
N TRP A 107 20.13 6.32 -8.77
CA TRP A 107 19.28 7.15 -7.92
C TRP A 107 18.99 8.50 -8.55
N ARG A 108 20.00 9.14 -9.13
CA ARG A 108 19.87 10.48 -9.72
C ARG A 108 19.18 10.48 -11.07
N LYS A 109 19.33 9.43 -11.86
CA LYS A 109 18.89 9.38 -13.27
C LYS A 109 17.65 8.52 -13.51
N ALA A 110 17.25 7.69 -12.56
CA ALA A 110 16.10 6.81 -12.73
C ALA A 110 14.81 7.60 -12.96
N THR A 111 14.02 7.17 -13.92
CA THR A 111 12.70 7.74 -14.19
C THR A 111 11.61 7.09 -13.35
N PHE A 112 11.91 5.96 -12.75
CA PHE A 112 11.05 5.26 -11.79
C PHE A 112 11.93 4.43 -10.85
N ILE A 113 11.39 4.14 -9.66
CA ILE A 113 12.02 3.28 -8.68
C ILE A 113 11.23 1.99 -8.60
N SER A 114 11.86 0.86 -8.95
CA SER A 114 11.23 -0.47 -8.88
C SER A 114 11.45 -1.11 -7.52
N ARG A 115 10.39 -1.69 -6.96
CA ARG A 115 10.45 -2.39 -5.67
C ARG A 115 11.47 -3.53 -5.65
N GLY A 116 11.61 -4.25 -6.77
CA GLY A 116 12.54 -5.38 -6.90
C GLY A 116 13.92 -5.04 -7.44
N HIS A 117 14.25 -3.76 -7.62
CA HIS A 117 15.55 -3.39 -8.19
C HIS A 117 16.70 -3.75 -7.23
N PRO A 118 17.78 -4.40 -7.73
CA PRO A 118 18.89 -4.83 -6.86
C PRO A 118 19.55 -3.69 -6.09
N TYR A 119 19.65 -2.50 -6.67
CA TYR A 119 20.25 -1.34 -5.99
C TYR A 119 19.37 -0.83 -4.85
N LEU A 120 18.05 -0.91 -5.01
CA LEU A 120 17.12 -0.59 -3.94
C LEU A 120 17.29 -1.55 -2.75
N GLN A 121 17.45 -2.84 -3.05
CA GLN A 121 17.68 -3.87 -2.02
C GLN A 121 18.98 -3.60 -1.26
N ALA A 122 20.06 -3.28 -1.99
CA ALA A 122 21.34 -2.95 -1.38
C ALA A 122 21.25 -1.72 -0.47
N LEU A 123 20.53 -0.68 -0.92
CA LEU A 123 20.31 0.54 -0.14
C LEU A 123 19.48 0.26 1.12
N ALA A 124 18.43 -0.55 1.00
CA ALA A 124 17.59 -0.93 2.14
C ALA A 124 18.40 -1.70 3.20
N MET A 125 19.30 -2.59 2.77
CA MET A 125 20.20 -3.30 3.68
C MET A 125 21.15 -2.35 4.41
N GLU A 126 21.71 -1.41 3.69
CA GLU A 126 22.62 -0.39 4.26
C GLU A 126 21.92 0.46 5.33
N LEU A 127 20.65 0.76 5.13
CA LEU A 127 19.83 1.55 6.05
C LEU A 127 19.13 0.70 7.10
N SER A 128 19.34 -0.61 7.09
CA SER A 128 18.67 -1.56 8.01
C SER A 128 17.14 -1.50 7.93
N LEU A 129 16.61 -1.22 6.74
CA LEU A 129 15.17 -1.25 6.49
C LEU A 129 14.71 -2.68 6.23
N THR A 130 13.60 -3.06 6.86
CA THR A 130 12.96 -4.34 6.62
C THR A 130 12.16 -4.31 5.31
N ASP A 131 11.84 -5.47 4.75
CA ASP A 131 10.97 -5.56 3.58
C ASP A 131 9.61 -4.91 3.84
N ASP A 132 9.05 -5.10 5.03
CA ASP A 132 7.77 -4.49 5.42
C ASP A 132 7.85 -2.97 5.45
N GLN A 133 8.96 -2.42 5.92
CA GLN A 133 9.17 -0.97 5.93
C GLN A 133 9.29 -0.41 4.51
N VAL A 134 10.01 -1.09 3.64
CA VAL A 134 10.13 -0.70 2.22
C VAL A 134 8.78 -0.80 1.52
N ASP A 135 8.04 -1.87 1.73
CA ASP A 135 6.69 -2.05 1.20
C ASP A 135 5.76 -0.92 1.66
N GLY A 136 5.82 -0.54 2.92
CA GLY A 136 5.05 0.58 3.47
C GLY A 136 5.39 1.91 2.81
N LEU A 137 6.66 2.15 2.52
CA LEU A 137 7.10 3.35 1.80
C LEU A 137 6.58 3.38 0.37
N PHE A 138 6.60 2.24 -0.34
CA PHE A 138 6.04 2.14 -1.68
C PHE A 138 4.54 2.36 -1.68
N ALA A 139 3.82 1.79 -0.72
CA ALA A 139 2.37 1.98 -0.59
C ALA A 139 2.02 3.45 -0.32
N ALA A 140 2.77 4.12 0.56
CA ALA A 140 2.60 5.54 0.84
C ALA A 140 2.93 6.40 -0.39
N ALA A 141 4.00 6.08 -1.11
CA ALA A 141 4.42 6.79 -2.31
C ALA A 141 3.35 6.74 -3.42
N ALA A 142 2.70 5.61 -3.59
CA ALA A 142 1.68 5.43 -4.61
C ALA A 142 0.45 6.32 -4.42
N LYS A 143 0.25 6.85 -3.22
CA LYS A 143 -0.88 7.73 -2.88
C LYS A 143 -0.59 9.21 -3.14
N LEU A 144 0.60 9.55 -3.57
CA LEU A 144 1.05 10.91 -3.76
C LEU A 144 0.78 11.45 -5.17
#